data_fe9fe278a70f421a458382caab3594cd
#
_entry.id   fe9fe278a70f421a458382caab3594cd
#
_cell.length_a   1.000
_cell.length_b   1.000
_cell.length_c   1.000
_cell.angle_alpha   90.00
_cell.angle_beta   90.00
_cell.angle_gamma   90.00
#
_symmetry.space_group_name_H-M   'P 1'
#
loop_
_entity.id
_entity.type
_entity.pdbx_description
1 polymer ?
#
loop_
_entity_poly.entity_id
_entity_poly.type
_entity_poly.pdbx_seq_one_letter_code
_entity_poly.pdbx_strand_id
1 'polypeptide(L)'
;MGNKNEEPQVDGKEPVVDINDSHRRAALFERIRADHSLEITEDYIELISDLIEIHGEARAVDLASQLGVSKPTVNATIQRLQKDGFVSSKPYRSIFLTAKEGSLPSGREHVIKLFLIFYTRLEFLQILLKQTQKVSNIM
;
A
#
# COMPACT_ATOMS: atom_id res chain seq x y z
N MET A 1 18.24 -0.21 62.37
CA MET A 1 17.00 0.34 61.82
C MET A 1 17.40 1.24 60.64
N GLY A 2 17.46 0.71 59.48
CA GLY A 2 17.83 1.40 58.26
C GLY A 2 16.87 0.97 57.14
N ASN A 3 15.91 1.84 56.88
CA ASN A 3 14.98 1.68 55.80
C ASN A 3 15.64 2.20 54.53
N LYS A 4 16.17 1.30 53.70
CA LYS A 4 16.63 1.62 52.37
C LYS A 4 15.48 1.32 51.40
N ASN A 5 14.75 2.37 51.04
CA ASN A 5 13.90 2.38 49.86
C ASN A 5 14.84 2.37 48.64
N GLU A 6 15.10 1.21 48.12
CA GLU A 6 15.66 1.08 46.78
C GLU A 6 14.53 1.23 45.78
N GLU A 7 14.41 2.44 45.21
CA GLU A 7 13.61 2.64 44.00
C GLU A 7 14.22 1.82 42.86
N PRO A 8 13.42 1.08 42.08
CA PRO A 8 13.93 0.43 40.91
C PRO A 8 14.34 1.50 39.88
N GLN A 9 15.64 1.62 39.68
CA GLN A 9 16.15 2.39 38.54
C GLN A 9 15.68 1.71 37.26
N VAL A 10 14.69 2.30 36.60
CA VAL A 10 14.32 1.97 35.23
C VAL A 10 15.46 2.50 34.36
N ASP A 11 16.36 1.64 33.96
CA ASP A 11 17.33 1.91 32.90
C ASP A 11 16.54 2.25 31.64
N GLY A 12 16.28 3.52 31.45
CA GLY A 12 15.66 4.09 30.23
C GLY A 12 16.62 4.04 29.04
N LYS A 13 17.25 2.89 28.84
CA LYS A 13 18.03 2.64 27.64
C LYS A 13 17.06 2.14 26.59
N GLU A 14 16.53 3.09 25.80
CA GLU A 14 15.92 2.73 24.53
C GLU A 14 16.88 1.79 23.77
N PRO A 15 16.38 0.73 23.13
CA PRO A 15 17.23 -0.16 22.39
C PRO A 15 17.95 0.66 21.32
N VAL A 16 19.23 0.93 21.56
CA VAL A 16 20.11 1.52 20.55
C VAL A 16 20.15 0.49 19.42
N VAL A 17 19.39 0.75 18.38
CA VAL A 17 19.44 -0.06 17.15
C VAL A 17 20.88 0.05 16.65
N ASP A 18 21.61 -1.03 16.79
CA ASP A 18 22.99 -1.11 16.28
C ASP A 18 22.93 -0.99 14.75
N ILE A 19 23.22 0.21 14.28
CA ILE A 19 23.22 0.56 12.85
C ILE A 19 24.29 -0.23 12.08
N ASN A 20 25.20 -0.89 12.78
CA ASN A 20 26.26 -1.69 12.19
C ASN A 20 25.85 -3.14 11.85
N ASP A 21 24.70 -3.60 12.28
CA ASP A 21 24.19 -4.91 11.90
C ASP A 21 23.65 -4.87 10.45
N SER A 22 24.48 -5.29 9.51
CA SER A 22 24.15 -5.31 8.07
C SER A 22 22.90 -6.15 7.75
N HIS A 23 22.66 -7.23 8.51
CA HIS A 23 21.48 -8.08 8.33
C HIS A 23 20.20 -7.39 8.76
N ARG A 24 20.20 -6.71 9.89
CA ARG A 24 19.05 -5.91 10.35
C ARG A 24 18.76 -4.76 9.42
N ARG A 25 19.79 -4.10 8.92
CA ARG A 25 19.64 -3.01 7.94
C ARG A 25 19.07 -3.51 6.62
N ALA A 26 19.56 -4.63 6.10
CA ALA A 26 19.04 -5.26 4.90
C ALA A 26 17.55 -5.64 5.04
N ALA A 27 17.18 -6.27 6.15
CA ALA A 27 15.79 -6.62 6.45
C ALA A 27 14.88 -5.38 6.55
N LEU A 28 15.36 -4.30 7.18
CA LEU A 28 14.62 -3.03 7.25
C LEU A 28 14.38 -2.43 5.85
N PHE A 29 15.41 -2.37 5.01
CA PHE A 29 15.27 -1.88 3.65
C PHE A 29 14.37 -2.75 2.77
N GLU A 30 14.41 -4.06 2.97
CA GLU A 30 13.52 -4.99 2.27
C GLU A 30 12.05 -4.73 2.65
N ARG A 31 11.77 -4.52 3.92
CA ARG A 31 10.43 -4.17 4.42
C ARG A 31 9.94 -2.84 3.85
N ILE A 32 10.77 -1.80 3.89
CA ILE A 32 10.45 -0.48 3.31
C ILE A 32 10.16 -0.60 1.80
N ARG A 33 10.94 -1.39 1.05
CA ARG A 33 10.69 -1.62 -0.38
C ARG A 33 9.39 -2.37 -0.62
N ALA A 34 9.05 -3.34 0.23
CA ALA A 34 7.80 -4.09 0.13
C ALA A 34 6.59 -3.17 0.38
N ASP A 35 6.64 -2.36 1.43
CA ASP A 35 5.59 -1.40 1.77
C ASP A 35 5.39 -0.37 0.63
N HIS A 36 6.48 0.18 0.12
CA HIS A 36 6.44 1.13 -1.01
C HIS A 36 5.92 0.49 -2.31
N SER A 37 6.27 -0.77 -2.56
CA SER A 37 5.74 -1.51 -3.71
C SER A 37 4.23 -1.73 -3.61
N LEU A 38 3.71 -1.91 -2.40
CA LEU A 38 2.29 -2.08 -2.14
C LEU A 38 1.52 -0.76 -2.38
N GLU A 39 2.03 0.36 -1.87
CA GLU A 39 1.46 1.69 -2.11
C GLU A 39 1.35 1.99 -3.62
N ILE A 40 2.42 1.76 -4.38
CA ILE A 40 2.41 1.94 -5.83
C ILE A 40 1.34 1.06 -6.49
N THR A 41 1.20 -0.19 -6.04
CA THR A 41 0.18 -1.10 -6.57
C THR A 41 -1.23 -0.58 -6.33
N GLU A 42 -1.50 -0.08 -5.12
CA GLU A 42 -2.79 0.51 -4.76
C GLU A 42 -3.10 1.75 -5.62
N ASP A 43 -2.16 2.67 -5.74
CA ASP A 43 -2.32 3.89 -6.54
C ASP A 43 -2.65 3.59 -8.01
N TYR A 44 -1.97 2.59 -8.60
CA TYR A 44 -2.24 2.18 -9.98
C TYR A 44 -3.63 1.54 -10.14
N ILE A 45 -4.04 0.70 -9.22
CA ILE A 45 -5.34 0.03 -9.28
C ILE A 45 -6.47 1.03 -9.11
N GLU A 46 -6.35 1.96 -8.15
CA GLU A 46 -7.32 3.01 -7.93
C GLU A 46 -7.47 3.88 -9.19
N LEU A 47 -6.36 4.36 -9.75
CA LEU A 47 -6.38 5.18 -10.95
C LEU A 47 -6.94 4.44 -12.18
N ILE A 48 -6.60 3.15 -12.36
CA ILE A 48 -7.16 2.32 -13.43
C ILE A 48 -8.68 2.19 -13.26
N SER A 49 -9.16 1.97 -12.04
CA SER A 49 -10.59 1.90 -11.74
C SER A 49 -11.30 3.20 -12.09
N ASP A 50 -10.76 4.33 -11.67
CA ASP A 50 -11.30 5.66 -11.94
C ASP A 50 -11.35 5.97 -13.45
N LEU A 51 -10.29 5.66 -14.17
CA LEU A 51 -10.25 5.86 -15.62
C LEU A 51 -11.28 4.99 -16.36
N ILE A 52 -11.48 3.75 -15.93
CA ILE A 52 -12.50 2.87 -16.49
C ILE A 52 -13.91 3.42 -16.20
N GLU A 53 -14.13 3.93 -14.98
CA GLU A 53 -15.42 4.48 -14.59
C GLU A 53 -15.75 5.77 -15.36
N ILE A 54 -14.77 6.66 -15.54
CA ILE A 54 -14.99 7.97 -16.17
C ILE A 54 -14.96 7.88 -17.70
N HIS A 55 -14.03 7.13 -18.27
CA HIS A 55 -13.75 7.07 -19.70
C HIS A 55 -14.13 5.75 -20.38
N GLY A 56 -14.52 4.74 -19.61
CA GLY A 56 -14.82 3.40 -20.09
C GLY A 56 -13.57 2.53 -20.35
N GLU A 57 -12.38 3.12 -20.29
CA GLU A 57 -11.11 2.41 -20.52
C GLU A 57 -9.94 3.12 -19.81
N ALA A 58 -8.93 2.37 -19.44
CA ALA A 58 -7.66 2.89 -18.93
C ALA A 58 -6.55 2.63 -19.94
N ARG A 59 -5.73 3.62 -20.25
CA ARG A 59 -4.59 3.53 -21.15
C ARG A 59 -3.29 3.91 -20.45
N ALA A 60 -2.19 3.30 -20.87
CA ALA A 60 -0.87 3.61 -20.31
C ALA A 60 -0.48 5.10 -20.44
N VAL A 61 -0.98 5.77 -21.47
CA VAL A 61 -0.75 7.21 -21.70
C VAL A 61 -1.42 8.05 -20.62
N ASP A 62 -2.67 7.69 -20.27
CA ASP A 62 -3.45 8.42 -19.28
C ASP A 62 -2.87 8.22 -17.87
N LEU A 63 -2.47 6.98 -17.57
CA LEU A 63 -1.75 6.67 -16.34
C LEU A 63 -0.44 7.47 -16.21
N ALA A 64 0.37 7.51 -17.28
CA ALA A 64 1.63 8.26 -17.30
C ALA A 64 1.41 9.75 -17.04
N SER A 65 0.38 10.31 -17.66
CA SER A 65 0.02 11.73 -17.51
C SER A 65 -0.45 12.05 -16.09
N GLN A 66 -1.33 11.23 -15.53
CA GLN A 66 -1.91 11.50 -14.21
C GLN A 66 -0.94 11.22 -13.06
N LEU A 67 -0.11 10.19 -13.18
CA LEU A 67 0.90 9.86 -12.17
C LEU A 67 2.18 10.71 -12.30
N GLY A 68 2.34 11.45 -13.39
CA GLY A 68 3.55 12.26 -13.64
C GLY A 68 4.80 11.39 -13.86
N VAL A 69 4.65 10.19 -14.41
CA VAL A 69 5.74 9.25 -14.67
C VAL A 69 5.89 8.98 -16.17
N SER A 70 7.03 8.41 -16.57
CA SER A 70 7.28 8.07 -17.97
C SER A 70 6.45 6.85 -18.42
N LYS A 71 6.13 6.77 -19.71
CA LYS A 71 5.47 5.58 -20.30
C LYS A 71 6.22 4.27 -20.04
N PRO A 72 7.55 4.21 -20.17
CA PRO A 72 8.30 3.00 -19.81
C PRO A 72 8.11 2.58 -18.36
N THR A 73 8.05 3.53 -17.44
CA THR A 73 7.77 3.26 -16.02
C THR A 73 6.38 2.67 -15.83
N VAL A 74 5.36 3.24 -16.46
CA VAL A 74 4.00 2.70 -16.45
C VAL A 74 3.97 1.29 -17.01
N ASN A 75 4.57 1.06 -18.18
CA ASN A 75 4.58 -0.25 -18.80
C ASN A 75 5.26 -1.32 -17.92
N ALA A 76 6.38 -0.98 -17.28
CA ALA A 76 7.06 -1.89 -16.35
C ALA A 76 6.17 -2.23 -15.14
N THR A 77 5.47 -1.23 -14.58
CA THR A 77 4.55 -1.46 -13.47
C THR A 77 3.34 -2.29 -13.90
N ILE A 78 2.74 -1.99 -15.04
CA ILE A 78 1.60 -2.77 -15.59
C ILE A 78 2.01 -4.22 -15.86
N GLN A 79 3.20 -4.48 -16.41
CA GLN A 79 3.69 -5.85 -16.60
C GLN A 79 3.82 -6.59 -15.25
N ARG A 80 4.31 -5.92 -14.21
CA ARG A 80 4.37 -6.49 -12.86
C ARG A 80 2.98 -6.80 -12.32
N LEU A 81 2.05 -5.83 -12.39
CA LEU A 81 0.67 -6.00 -11.94
C LEU A 81 -0.06 -7.10 -12.72
N GLN A 82 0.25 -7.27 -13.99
CA GLN A 82 -0.27 -8.34 -14.83
C GLN A 82 0.27 -9.71 -14.41
N LYS A 83 1.56 -9.78 -14.09
CA LYS A 83 2.20 -11.00 -13.58
C LYS A 83 1.62 -11.38 -12.20
N ASP A 84 1.33 -10.38 -11.38
CA ASP A 84 0.72 -10.57 -10.05
C ASP A 84 -0.80 -10.84 -10.12
N GLY A 85 -1.39 -10.79 -11.32
CA GLY A 85 -2.79 -11.11 -11.55
C GLY A 85 -3.79 -10.00 -11.23
N PHE A 86 -3.36 -8.77 -11.06
CA PHE A 86 -4.23 -7.63 -10.74
C PHE A 86 -4.87 -6.99 -11.95
N VAL A 87 -4.18 -6.98 -13.08
CA VAL A 87 -4.63 -6.36 -14.32
C VAL A 87 -4.47 -7.28 -15.52
N SER A 88 -5.29 -7.05 -16.53
CA SER A 88 -5.16 -7.64 -17.86
C SER A 88 -4.86 -6.54 -18.86
N SER A 89 -3.82 -6.69 -19.64
CA SER A 89 -3.44 -5.74 -20.67
C SER A 89 -2.83 -6.46 -21.86
N LYS A 90 -3.11 -5.96 -23.07
CA LYS A 90 -2.44 -6.35 -24.31
C LYS A 90 -1.63 -5.17 -24.83
N PRO A 91 -0.53 -5.40 -25.59
CA PRO A 91 0.23 -4.32 -26.18
C PRO A 91 -0.67 -3.38 -26.97
N TYR A 92 -0.54 -2.06 -26.74
CA TYR A 92 -1.32 -0.99 -27.39
C TYR A 92 -2.83 -1.02 -27.16
N ARG A 93 -3.30 -1.77 -26.15
CA ARG A 93 -4.73 -1.87 -25.80
C ARG A 93 -5.01 -1.33 -24.41
N SER A 94 -6.29 -1.22 -24.12
CA SER A 94 -6.79 -0.82 -22.81
C SER A 94 -6.40 -1.81 -21.72
N ILE A 95 -6.23 -1.28 -20.53
CA ILE A 95 -5.88 -2.00 -19.31
C ILE A 95 -7.17 -2.23 -18.53
N PHE A 96 -7.40 -3.45 -18.07
CA PHE A 96 -8.59 -3.83 -17.29
C PHE A 96 -8.19 -4.49 -15.98
N LEU A 97 -8.99 -4.30 -14.95
CA LEU A 97 -8.84 -5.01 -13.68
C LEU A 97 -9.36 -6.44 -13.81
N THR A 98 -8.56 -7.42 -13.42
CA THR A 98 -8.92 -8.84 -13.53
C THR A 98 -10.06 -9.28 -12.62
N ALA A 99 -10.30 -8.57 -11.51
CA ALA A 99 -11.38 -8.85 -10.56
C ALA A 99 -12.80 -8.69 -11.15
N LYS A 100 -12.94 -8.03 -12.31
CA LYS A 100 -14.25 -7.76 -12.95
C LYS A 100 -14.70 -8.85 -13.94
N GLU A 101 -13.86 -9.74 -14.37
CA GLU A 101 -14.19 -10.69 -15.45
C GLU A 101 -14.40 -12.15 -15.04
N GLY A 102 -14.67 -12.45 -13.77
CA GLY A 102 -15.08 -13.81 -13.36
C GLY A 102 -14.13 -14.96 -13.74
N SER A 103 -13.00 -14.66 -14.33
CA SER A 103 -11.92 -15.59 -14.64
C SER A 103 -10.83 -15.43 -13.61
N LEU A 104 -10.98 -16.13 -12.48
CA LEU A 104 -9.99 -16.24 -11.43
C LEU A 104 -8.91 -17.26 -11.86
N PRO A 105 -7.77 -16.83 -12.40
CA PRO A 105 -6.60 -17.67 -12.25
C PRO A 105 -6.20 -17.62 -10.77
N SER A 106 -5.49 -18.59 -10.29
CA SER A 106 -4.99 -18.88 -8.95
C SER A 106 -4.55 -17.71 -8.02
N GLY A 107 -5.03 -16.50 -8.28
CA GLY A 107 -4.78 -15.27 -7.56
C GLY A 107 -5.87 -14.81 -6.60
N ARG A 108 -6.79 -15.71 -6.20
CA ARG A 108 -7.83 -15.40 -5.19
C ARG A 108 -7.28 -14.76 -3.93
N GLU A 109 -6.09 -15.17 -3.51
CA GLU A 109 -5.45 -14.65 -2.31
C GLU A 109 -5.00 -13.19 -2.49
N HIS A 110 -4.61 -12.77 -3.67
CA HIS A 110 -4.14 -11.41 -3.94
C HIS A 110 -5.29 -10.41 -4.02
N VAL A 111 -6.41 -10.78 -4.63
CA VAL A 111 -7.62 -9.96 -4.67
C VAL A 111 -8.22 -9.80 -3.28
N ILE A 112 -8.21 -10.85 -2.48
CA ILE A 112 -8.65 -10.81 -1.07
C ILE A 112 -7.72 -9.93 -0.25
N LYS A 113 -6.39 -9.99 -0.45
CA LYS A 113 -5.43 -9.09 0.19
C LYS A 113 -5.69 -7.62 -0.15
N LEU A 114 -5.91 -7.30 -1.41
CA LEU A 114 -6.26 -5.95 -1.84
C LEU A 114 -7.58 -5.47 -1.24
N PHE A 115 -8.59 -6.30 -1.23
CA PHE A 115 -9.87 -6.01 -0.62
C PHE A 115 -9.74 -5.79 0.89
N LEU A 116 -8.95 -6.61 1.58
CA LEU A 116 -8.67 -6.46 3.00
C LEU A 116 -7.86 -5.19 3.30
N ILE A 117 -6.89 -4.84 2.49
CA ILE A 117 -6.10 -3.60 2.61
C ILE A 117 -7.01 -2.38 2.40
N PHE A 118 -7.85 -2.41 1.37
CA PHE A 118 -8.82 -1.36 1.08
C PHE A 118 -9.85 -1.20 2.22
N TYR A 119 -10.35 -2.32 2.74
CA TYR A 119 -11.29 -2.35 3.86
C TYR A 119 -10.65 -1.83 5.16
N THR A 120 -9.42 -2.22 5.45
CA THR A 120 -8.66 -1.76 6.63
C THR A 120 -8.38 -0.25 6.54
N ARG A 121 -8.10 0.25 5.35
CA ARG A 121 -7.88 1.68 5.10
C ARG A 121 -9.16 2.50 5.28
N LEU A 122 -10.30 1.97 4.83
CA LEU A 122 -11.62 2.59 5.05
C LEU A 122 -12.01 2.61 6.53
N GLU A 123 -11.76 1.55 7.29
CA GLU A 123 -11.97 1.52 8.74
C GLU A 123 -11.08 2.52 9.48
N PHE A 124 -9.80 2.61 9.09
CA PHE A 124 -8.87 3.57 9.67
C PHE A 124 -9.31 5.02 9.44
N LEU A 125 -9.78 5.35 8.23
CA LEU A 125 -10.36 6.65 7.92
C LEU A 125 -11.62 6.95 8.73
N GLN A 126 -12.49 5.97 8.94
CA GLN A 126 -13.68 6.14 9.77
C GLN A 126 -13.34 6.36 11.25
N ILE A 127 -12.32 5.68 11.77
CA ILE A 127 -11.82 5.88 13.13
C ILE A 127 -11.24 7.28 13.29
N LEU A 128 -10.45 7.77 12.33
CA LEU A 128 -9.90 9.14 12.32
C LEU A 128 -11.00 10.20 12.27
N LEU A 129 -12.03 10.00 11.44
CA LEU A 129 -13.18 10.91 11.34
C LEU A 129 -13.98 10.96 12.64
N LYS A 130 -14.17 9.82 13.32
CA LYS A 130 -14.84 9.76 14.63
C LYS A 130 -14.03 10.47 15.70
N GLN A 131 -12.71 10.36 15.70
CA GLN A 131 -11.85 11.09 16.65
C GLN A 131 -11.88 12.60 16.40
N THR A 132 -11.91 13.03 15.15
CA THR A 132 -12.02 14.46 14.80
C THR A 132 -13.37 15.03 15.20
N GLN A 133 -14.46 14.31 15.07
CA GLN A 133 -15.78 14.73 15.57
C GLN A 133 -15.84 14.80 17.10
N LYS A 134 -15.15 13.88 17.80
CA LYS A 134 -15.08 13.89 19.26
C LYS A 134 -14.34 15.12 19.80
N VAL A 135 -13.29 15.56 19.12
CA VAL A 135 -12.55 16.78 19.47
C VAL A 135 -13.37 18.03 19.15
N SER A 136 -14.16 18.03 18.09
CA SER A 136 -15.05 19.12 17.73
C SER A 136 -16.24 19.30 18.69
N ASN A 137 -16.68 18.24 19.35
CA ASN A 137 -17.78 18.30 20.34
C ASN A 137 -17.35 18.68 21.77
N ILE A 138 -16.07 18.86 22.04
CA ILE A 138 -15.54 19.28 23.35
C ILE A 138 -15.44 20.82 23.45
N MET A 139 -15.59 21.51 22.36
CA MET A 139 -15.73 22.96 22.31
C MET A 139 -17.21 23.33 22.19
#